data_3b6346b61d7fee57652d3164f9c0fd07
#
_entry.id   3b6346b61d7fee57652d3164f9c0fd07
#
_cell.length_a   1.000
_cell.length_b   1.000
_cell.length_c   1.000
_cell.angle_alpha   90.00
_cell.angle_beta   90.00
_cell.angle_gamma   90.00
#
_symmetry.space_group_name_H-M   'P 1'
#
loop_
_entity.id
_entity.type
_entity.pdbx_description
1 polymer ?
#
loop_
_entity_poly.entity_id
_entity_poly.type
_entity_poly.pdbx_seq_one_letter_code
_entity_poly.pdbx_strand_id
1 'polypeptide(L)'
;WSFSSPWKLMSLQVRLKMQTNVPVEVEGVTPDAVREMSLDDIQQLTAFHGNRKMALAEIFEVSGDPSDGQIDWHGDLSGVHWIGAKMSSGNVVVHGNAGRHVGSEMRGGKIEVKGNAGDWVGGEMKGGRIHVQGSAGHLVGAAYRGSSRGMSNGTILIRGGVGNELGHTMRRGLVVVGGDAGDLVGFNMLAGTILVLGNCGIRH
;
A
#
# COMPACT_ATOMS: atom_id res chain seq x y z
N TRP A 1 -40.27 -1.72 15.95
CA TRP A 1 -39.25 -2.66 16.38
C TRP A 1 -38.28 -2.86 15.22
N SER A 2 -37.22 -2.06 15.18
CA SER A 2 -36.13 -2.18 14.22
C SER A 2 -35.16 -3.22 14.80
N PHE A 3 -35.12 -4.41 14.22
CA PHE A 3 -34.05 -5.37 14.47
C PHE A 3 -32.80 -4.85 13.76
N SER A 4 -31.94 -4.16 14.50
CA SER A 4 -30.55 -4.00 14.07
C SER A 4 -29.92 -5.39 14.04
N SER A 5 -29.59 -5.87 12.86
CA SER A 5 -28.87 -7.14 12.67
C SER A 5 -27.58 -7.13 13.46
N PRO A 6 -27.34 -8.04 14.43
CA PRO A 6 -26.10 -8.06 15.23
C PRO A 6 -24.91 -8.70 14.51
N TRP A 7 -25.03 -9.09 13.26
CA TRP A 7 -24.00 -9.78 12.49
C TRP A 7 -23.44 -8.87 11.40
N LYS A 8 -22.67 -7.85 11.78
CA LYS A 8 -21.72 -7.28 10.83
C LYS A 8 -20.64 -8.35 10.63
N LEU A 9 -20.70 -9.06 9.51
CA LEU A 9 -19.62 -9.95 9.11
C LEU A 9 -18.30 -9.18 9.21
N MET A 10 -17.32 -9.77 9.86
CA MET A 10 -16.00 -9.15 9.94
C MET A 10 -15.41 -9.14 8.55
N SER A 11 -14.87 -7.99 8.13
CA SER A 11 -14.08 -7.86 6.90
C SER A 11 -13.04 -8.97 6.78
N LEU A 12 -12.53 -9.21 5.61
CA LEU A 12 -11.45 -10.19 5.41
C LEU A 12 -10.23 -9.81 6.27
N GLN A 13 -9.84 -10.71 7.16
CA GLN A 13 -8.71 -10.57 8.07
C GLN A 13 -7.54 -11.42 7.57
N VAL A 14 -6.38 -10.80 7.39
CA VAL A 14 -5.15 -11.47 6.96
C VAL A 14 -4.07 -11.20 8.01
N ARG A 15 -3.70 -12.21 8.79
CA ARG A 15 -2.75 -12.10 9.91
C ARG A 15 -1.48 -12.88 9.61
N LEU A 16 -0.33 -12.23 9.70
CA LEU A 16 0.97 -12.90 9.54
C LEU A 16 1.16 -13.94 10.66
N LYS A 17 1.40 -15.21 10.29
CA LYS A 17 1.59 -16.33 11.22
C LYS A 17 3.04 -16.56 11.60
N MET A 18 3.98 -16.16 10.72
CA MET A 18 5.38 -16.49 10.87
C MET A 18 6.24 -15.23 10.91
N GLN A 19 7.25 -15.24 11.75
CA GLN A 19 8.34 -14.26 11.63
C GLN A 19 9.35 -14.77 10.62
N THR A 20 9.71 -13.93 9.66
CA THR A 20 10.69 -14.26 8.62
C THR A 20 11.50 -13.03 8.24
N ASN A 21 12.78 -13.22 7.98
CA ASN A 21 13.65 -12.20 7.40
C ASN A 21 13.65 -12.26 5.86
N VAL A 22 12.95 -13.24 5.28
CA VAL A 22 12.80 -13.37 3.83
C VAL A 22 11.59 -12.55 3.40
N PRO A 23 11.73 -11.68 2.38
CA PRO A 23 10.61 -10.88 1.88
C PRO A 23 9.42 -11.74 1.45
N VAL A 24 8.22 -11.26 1.78
CA VAL A 24 6.95 -11.85 1.34
C VAL A 24 6.29 -10.87 0.36
N GLU A 25 5.85 -11.37 -0.79
CA GLU A 25 5.13 -10.57 -1.78
C GLU A 25 3.70 -11.08 -1.92
N VAL A 26 2.74 -10.16 -1.82
CA VAL A 26 1.30 -10.45 -1.82
C VAL A 26 0.57 -9.73 -2.95
N GLU A 27 1.24 -9.52 -4.07
CA GLU A 27 0.63 -8.92 -5.25
C GLU A 27 -0.60 -9.74 -5.69
N GLY A 28 -1.71 -9.07 -5.95
CA GLY A 28 -2.97 -9.73 -6.36
C GLY A 28 -3.93 -10.01 -5.20
N VAL A 29 -3.51 -9.92 -3.94
CA VAL A 29 -4.42 -9.99 -2.79
C VAL A 29 -5.00 -8.58 -2.56
N THR A 30 -6.03 -8.23 -3.33
CA THR A 30 -6.66 -6.90 -3.31
C THR A 30 -8.18 -7.02 -3.14
N PRO A 31 -8.85 -6.02 -2.53
CA PRO A 31 -10.28 -6.09 -2.26
C PRO A 31 -11.13 -6.38 -3.50
N ASP A 32 -10.80 -5.77 -4.62
CA ASP A 32 -11.50 -5.96 -5.89
C ASP A 32 -11.26 -7.35 -6.51
N ALA A 33 -10.08 -7.94 -6.28
CA ALA A 33 -9.77 -9.28 -6.78
C ALA A 33 -10.44 -10.40 -5.97
N VAL A 34 -10.57 -10.21 -4.63
CA VAL A 34 -11.04 -11.30 -3.75
C VAL A 34 -12.53 -11.21 -3.42
N ARG A 35 -13.21 -10.12 -3.77
CA ARG A 35 -14.58 -9.81 -3.32
C ARG A 35 -15.61 -10.92 -3.56
N GLU A 36 -15.50 -11.60 -4.69
CA GLU A 36 -16.42 -12.67 -5.12
C GLU A 36 -15.84 -14.08 -4.89
N MET A 37 -14.67 -14.17 -4.23
CA MET A 37 -14.00 -15.46 -3.99
C MET A 37 -14.48 -16.08 -2.68
N SER A 38 -14.48 -17.40 -2.63
CA SER A 38 -14.65 -18.12 -1.37
C SER A 38 -13.40 -17.96 -0.49
N LEU A 39 -13.56 -18.14 0.82
CA LEU A 39 -12.42 -18.07 1.75
C LEU A 39 -11.36 -19.12 1.39
N ASP A 40 -11.78 -20.33 0.99
CA ASP A 40 -10.88 -21.39 0.58
C ASP A 40 -10.06 -21.00 -0.66
N ASP A 41 -10.69 -20.36 -1.65
CA ASP A 41 -9.97 -19.87 -2.85
C ASP A 41 -8.97 -18.76 -2.49
N ILE A 42 -9.35 -17.84 -1.59
CA ILE A 42 -8.45 -16.78 -1.12
C ILE A 42 -7.24 -17.40 -0.40
N GLN A 43 -7.45 -18.41 0.43
CA GLN A 43 -6.38 -19.10 1.14
C GLN A 43 -5.37 -19.77 0.19
N GLN A 44 -5.80 -20.16 -1.02
CA GLN A 44 -4.97 -20.76 -2.07
C GLN A 44 -4.31 -19.73 -3.00
N LEU A 45 -4.58 -18.43 -2.85
CA LEU A 45 -3.90 -17.40 -3.64
C LEU A 45 -2.39 -17.51 -3.48
N THR A 46 -1.68 -17.26 -4.57
CA THR A 46 -0.22 -17.31 -4.56
C THR A 46 0.37 -16.10 -3.85
N ALA A 47 1.22 -16.34 -2.87
CA ALA A 47 2.16 -15.40 -2.33
C ALA A 47 3.60 -15.90 -2.61
N PHE A 48 4.56 -14.98 -2.62
CA PHE A 48 5.96 -15.35 -2.76
C PHE A 48 6.68 -15.14 -1.43
N HIS A 49 7.44 -16.12 -1.00
CA HIS A 49 8.37 -16.06 0.12
C HIS A 49 9.78 -16.15 -0.46
N GLY A 50 10.40 -15.00 -0.69
CA GLY A 50 11.59 -14.90 -1.52
C GLY A 50 11.28 -15.37 -2.96
N ASN A 51 11.96 -16.44 -3.40
CA ASN A 51 11.76 -17.01 -4.73
C ASN A 51 10.78 -18.22 -4.75
N ARG A 52 10.16 -18.56 -3.62
CA ARG A 52 9.22 -19.68 -3.50
C ARG A 52 7.78 -19.20 -3.62
N LYS A 53 7.01 -19.86 -4.48
CA LYS A 53 5.55 -19.73 -4.49
C LYS A 53 4.96 -20.56 -3.34
N MET A 54 4.08 -19.95 -2.57
CA MET A 54 3.37 -20.57 -1.46
C MET A 54 1.90 -20.16 -1.51
N ALA A 55 1.02 -20.97 -0.93
CA ALA A 55 -0.35 -20.55 -0.72
C ALA A 55 -0.39 -19.46 0.37
N LEU A 56 -1.29 -18.48 0.22
CA LEU A 56 -1.46 -17.41 1.19
C LEU A 56 -1.65 -17.95 2.61
N ALA A 57 -2.43 -19.03 2.75
CA ALA A 57 -2.70 -19.68 4.03
C ALA A 57 -1.47 -20.35 4.67
N GLU A 58 -0.39 -20.59 3.94
CA GLU A 58 0.84 -21.10 4.53
C GLU A 58 1.59 -20.02 5.33
N ILE A 59 1.46 -18.76 4.89
CA ILE A 59 2.16 -17.60 5.47
C ILE A 59 1.26 -16.82 6.43
N PHE A 60 -0.05 -16.74 6.10
CA PHE A 60 -1.02 -15.94 6.84
C PHE A 60 -2.19 -16.81 7.36
N GLU A 61 -2.74 -16.41 8.48
CA GLU A 61 -4.09 -16.80 8.89
C GLU A 61 -5.09 -15.89 8.16
N VAL A 62 -6.03 -16.51 7.43
CA VAL A 62 -7.02 -15.81 6.62
C VAL A 62 -8.41 -16.19 7.10
N SER A 63 -9.22 -15.20 7.49
CA SER A 63 -10.58 -15.39 8.02
C SER A 63 -11.48 -14.20 7.68
N GLY A 64 -12.79 -14.33 7.91
CA GLY A 64 -13.75 -13.26 7.67
C GLY A 64 -14.42 -13.35 6.29
N ASP A 65 -14.96 -12.21 5.81
CA ASP A 65 -15.76 -12.12 4.60
C ASP A 65 -15.22 -11.01 3.68
N PRO A 66 -14.86 -11.31 2.42
CA PRO A 66 -14.36 -10.31 1.48
C PRO A 66 -15.45 -9.45 0.84
N SER A 67 -16.73 -9.78 1.00
CA SER A 67 -17.86 -9.19 0.25
C SER A 67 -18.05 -7.70 0.49
N ASP A 68 -17.64 -7.18 1.65
CA ASP A 68 -17.70 -5.75 1.98
C ASP A 68 -16.60 -4.92 1.26
N GLY A 69 -15.68 -5.60 0.57
CA GLY A 69 -14.58 -4.96 -0.15
C GLY A 69 -13.53 -4.33 0.75
N GLN A 70 -13.35 -4.85 1.96
CA GLN A 70 -12.29 -4.45 2.88
C GLN A 70 -11.38 -5.62 3.25
N ILE A 71 -10.07 -5.36 3.30
CA ILE A 71 -9.06 -6.29 3.82
C ILE A 71 -8.30 -5.62 4.96
N ASP A 72 -8.28 -6.28 6.12
CA ASP A 72 -7.53 -5.88 7.29
C ASP A 72 -6.27 -6.76 7.44
N TRP A 73 -5.10 -6.15 7.38
CA TRP A 73 -3.82 -6.82 7.50
C TRP A 73 -3.24 -6.62 8.90
N HIS A 74 -2.80 -7.70 9.56
CA HIS A 74 -2.32 -7.70 10.94
C HIS A 74 -0.94 -8.33 11.09
N GLY A 75 -0.16 -7.79 12.03
CA GLY A 75 1.18 -8.23 12.36
C GLY A 75 2.24 -7.19 12.01
N ASP A 76 3.51 -7.54 12.18
CA ASP A 76 4.60 -6.73 11.62
C ASP A 76 4.81 -7.12 10.18
N LEU A 77 4.29 -6.27 9.30
CA LEU A 77 4.32 -6.47 7.85
C LEU A 77 5.43 -5.68 7.17
N SER A 78 6.46 -5.25 7.91
CA SER A 78 7.61 -4.51 7.35
C SER A 78 8.37 -5.32 6.28
N GLY A 79 8.32 -6.65 6.35
CA GLY A 79 8.83 -7.56 5.33
C GLY A 79 7.81 -8.00 4.26
N VAL A 80 6.56 -7.51 4.33
CA VAL A 80 5.49 -7.88 3.38
C VAL A 80 5.32 -6.76 2.36
N HIS A 81 5.54 -7.08 1.10
CA HIS A 81 5.59 -6.14 -0.01
C HIS A 81 4.37 -6.26 -0.92
N TRP A 82 4.07 -5.20 -1.69
CA TRP A 82 3.02 -5.14 -2.69
C TRP A 82 1.59 -5.18 -2.12
N ILE A 83 1.40 -4.81 -0.85
CA ILE A 83 0.06 -4.72 -0.24
C ILE A 83 -0.77 -3.68 -1.01
N GLY A 84 -1.94 -4.10 -1.53
CA GLY A 84 -2.85 -3.23 -2.29
C GLY A 84 -2.31 -2.76 -3.65
N ALA A 85 -1.23 -3.36 -4.16
CA ALA A 85 -0.71 -3.05 -5.47
C ALA A 85 -1.73 -3.37 -6.56
N LYS A 86 -1.84 -2.47 -7.55
CA LYS A 86 -2.75 -2.56 -8.71
C LYS A 86 -4.24 -2.59 -8.39
N MET A 87 -4.65 -2.48 -7.12
CA MET A 87 -6.08 -2.46 -6.76
C MET A 87 -6.84 -1.34 -7.49
N SER A 88 -8.11 -1.61 -7.80
CA SER A 88 -8.97 -0.67 -8.51
C SER A 88 -10.11 -0.12 -7.65
N SER A 89 -10.48 -0.81 -6.57
CA SER A 89 -11.54 -0.39 -5.65
C SER A 89 -11.40 -1.07 -4.28
N GLY A 90 -12.24 -0.66 -3.32
CA GLY A 90 -12.28 -1.20 -1.98
C GLY A 90 -11.33 -0.52 -1.01
N ASN A 91 -11.16 -1.13 0.17
CA ASN A 91 -10.38 -0.58 1.26
C ASN A 91 -9.35 -1.60 1.77
N VAL A 92 -8.16 -1.13 2.08
CA VAL A 92 -7.11 -1.90 2.75
C VAL A 92 -6.68 -1.16 4.00
N VAL A 93 -6.65 -1.84 5.13
CA VAL A 93 -6.13 -1.32 6.39
C VAL A 93 -4.98 -2.21 6.87
N VAL A 94 -3.81 -1.61 7.06
CA VAL A 94 -2.65 -2.27 7.66
C VAL A 94 -2.52 -1.84 9.10
N HIS A 95 -2.74 -2.76 10.05
CA HIS A 95 -2.69 -2.52 11.49
C HIS A 95 -1.25 -2.63 12.03
N GLY A 96 -0.35 -1.84 11.48
CA GLY A 96 1.07 -1.83 11.82
C GLY A 96 1.91 -1.25 10.70
N ASN A 97 3.18 -1.69 10.64
CA ASN A 97 4.08 -1.31 9.56
C ASN A 97 3.79 -2.14 8.29
N ALA A 98 4.15 -1.60 7.15
CA ALA A 98 4.08 -2.27 5.85
C ALA A 98 5.45 -2.22 5.15
N GLY A 99 5.70 -3.19 4.29
CA GLY A 99 6.91 -3.25 3.48
C GLY A 99 6.87 -2.29 2.30
N ARG A 100 7.61 -2.61 1.25
CA ARG A 100 7.74 -1.80 0.04
C ARG A 100 6.56 -1.98 -0.91
N HIS A 101 6.38 -1.02 -1.83
CA HIS A 101 5.40 -1.08 -2.92
C HIS A 101 3.93 -1.06 -2.48
N VAL A 102 3.63 -0.49 -1.31
CA VAL A 102 2.24 -0.30 -0.86
C VAL A 102 1.48 0.56 -1.87
N GLY A 103 0.39 0.02 -2.43
CA GLY A 103 -0.44 0.72 -3.42
C GLY A 103 0.25 1.08 -4.72
N SER A 104 1.36 0.43 -5.07
CA SER A 104 2.02 0.63 -6.35
C SER A 104 1.08 0.31 -7.51
N GLU A 105 1.06 1.16 -8.54
CA GLU A 105 0.18 1.08 -9.71
C GLU A 105 -1.33 1.07 -9.39
N MET A 106 -1.71 1.39 -8.15
CA MET A 106 -3.10 1.48 -7.71
C MET A 106 -3.91 2.41 -8.63
N ARG A 107 -5.14 2.00 -8.95
CA ARG A 107 -6.03 2.73 -9.86
C ARG A 107 -7.21 3.38 -9.15
N GLY A 108 -7.57 2.88 -7.95
CA GLY A 108 -8.71 3.36 -7.16
C GLY A 108 -8.72 2.72 -5.77
N GLY A 109 -9.72 3.05 -4.96
CA GLY A 109 -9.86 2.56 -3.60
C GLY A 109 -9.05 3.35 -2.58
N LYS A 110 -8.91 2.79 -1.38
CA LYS A 110 -8.22 3.44 -0.25
C LYS A 110 -7.30 2.45 0.45
N ILE A 111 -6.11 2.92 0.83
CA ILE A 111 -5.17 2.19 1.68
C ILE A 111 -4.85 3.05 2.90
N GLU A 112 -4.94 2.49 4.08
CA GLU A 112 -4.50 3.09 5.33
C GLU A 112 -3.44 2.21 5.99
N VAL A 113 -2.26 2.77 6.24
CA VAL A 113 -1.19 2.14 7.02
C VAL A 113 -1.09 2.84 8.36
N LYS A 114 -1.34 2.13 9.47
CA LYS A 114 -1.32 2.68 10.83
C LYS A 114 0.09 2.94 11.36
N GLY A 115 1.09 2.27 10.81
CA GLY A 115 2.51 2.44 11.12
C GLY A 115 3.27 3.10 10.00
N ASN A 116 4.51 2.67 9.81
CA ASN A 116 5.41 3.11 8.74
C ASN A 116 5.22 2.24 7.49
N ALA A 117 5.64 2.76 6.35
CA ALA A 117 5.72 2.02 5.10
C ALA A 117 7.14 2.06 4.53
N GLY A 118 7.52 1.05 3.76
CA GLY A 118 8.81 0.99 3.08
C GLY A 118 8.88 1.90 1.86
N ASP A 119 9.81 1.60 0.96
CA ASP A 119 10.03 2.36 -0.28
C ASP A 119 8.89 2.14 -1.28
N TRP A 120 8.79 3.04 -2.27
CA TRP A 120 7.87 2.92 -3.40
C TRP A 120 6.37 2.94 -3.03
N VAL A 121 5.99 3.62 -1.93
CA VAL A 121 4.57 3.86 -1.63
C VAL A 121 3.92 4.62 -2.79
N GLY A 122 2.88 4.02 -3.39
CA GLY A 122 2.20 4.60 -4.53
C GLY A 122 3.06 4.77 -5.78
N GLY A 123 4.11 3.94 -5.96
CA GLY A 123 4.91 3.94 -7.18
C GLY A 123 4.03 3.78 -8.41
N GLU A 124 4.15 4.68 -9.40
CA GLU A 124 3.33 4.70 -10.63
C GLU A 124 1.80 4.69 -10.39
N MET A 125 1.35 5.19 -9.26
CA MET A 125 -0.07 5.26 -8.89
C MET A 125 -0.89 6.01 -9.94
N LYS A 126 -2.05 5.47 -10.28
CA LYS A 126 -2.95 5.95 -11.34
C LYS A 126 -4.28 6.48 -10.80
N GLY A 127 -4.55 6.35 -9.49
CA GLY A 127 -5.76 6.82 -8.82
C GLY A 127 -5.89 6.29 -7.40
N GLY A 128 -6.94 6.69 -6.68
CA GLY A 128 -7.20 6.28 -5.31
C GLY A 128 -6.51 7.14 -4.25
N ARG A 129 -6.47 6.64 -3.02
CA ARG A 129 -5.88 7.34 -1.87
C ARG A 129 -5.06 6.40 -1.01
N ILE A 130 -3.85 6.82 -0.65
CA ILE A 130 -3.00 6.15 0.33
C ILE A 130 -2.78 7.10 1.51
N HIS A 131 -2.94 6.60 2.73
CA HIS A 131 -2.64 7.33 3.96
C HIS A 131 -1.71 6.49 4.83
N VAL A 132 -0.53 7.00 5.11
CA VAL A 132 0.45 6.42 6.03
C VAL A 132 0.49 7.30 7.28
N GLN A 133 0.17 6.73 8.44
CA GLN A 133 0.16 7.47 9.71
C GLN A 133 1.56 7.67 10.28
N GLY A 134 2.52 6.83 9.90
CA GLY A 134 3.94 6.97 10.20
C GLY A 134 4.70 7.65 9.07
N SER A 135 5.94 7.24 8.90
CA SER A 135 6.86 7.66 7.83
C SER A 135 6.87 6.67 6.68
N ALA A 136 7.35 7.09 5.52
CA ALA A 136 7.59 6.20 4.38
C ALA A 136 9.06 6.26 3.94
N GLY A 137 9.49 5.24 3.21
CA GLY A 137 10.84 5.15 2.69
C GLY A 137 11.08 6.06 1.47
N HIS A 138 11.97 5.66 0.60
CA HIS A 138 12.34 6.37 -0.62
C HIS A 138 11.31 6.21 -1.72
N LEU A 139 11.35 7.08 -2.74
CA LEU A 139 10.64 6.92 -4.01
C LEU A 139 9.11 6.88 -3.89
N VAL A 140 8.55 7.61 -2.94
CA VAL A 140 7.09 7.77 -2.79
C VAL A 140 6.51 8.45 -4.03
N GLY A 141 5.50 7.84 -4.68
CA GLY A 141 4.87 8.36 -5.90
C GLY A 141 5.77 8.38 -7.14
N ALA A 142 6.93 7.75 -7.08
CA ALA A 142 7.96 7.79 -8.13
C ALA A 142 7.70 6.79 -9.26
N ALA A 143 8.39 7.00 -10.38
CA ALA A 143 8.48 6.04 -11.47
C ALA A 143 9.45 4.92 -11.15
N TYR A 144 9.21 3.71 -11.64
CA TYR A 144 10.19 2.64 -11.61
C TYR A 144 11.38 2.96 -12.50
N ARG A 145 12.52 2.30 -12.24
CA ARG A 145 13.72 2.46 -13.08
C ARG A 145 13.41 2.07 -14.52
N GLY A 146 13.73 2.96 -15.44
CA GLY A 146 13.42 2.78 -16.88
C GLY A 146 12.02 3.23 -17.29
N SER A 147 11.12 3.53 -16.35
CA SER A 147 9.83 4.14 -16.65
C SER A 147 9.93 5.66 -16.71
N SER A 148 9.17 6.25 -17.62
CA SER A 148 9.09 7.70 -17.79
C SER A 148 7.92 8.34 -17.03
N ARG A 149 7.17 7.58 -16.24
CA ARG A 149 5.95 8.04 -15.59
C ARG A 149 5.84 7.52 -14.16
N GLY A 150 6.01 8.39 -13.17
CA GLY A 150 5.64 8.17 -11.79
C GLY A 150 4.12 8.31 -11.59
N MET A 151 3.73 8.66 -10.38
CA MET A 151 2.32 8.91 -10.05
C MET A 151 1.66 9.81 -11.09
N SER A 152 0.52 9.38 -11.61
CA SER A 152 -0.22 10.09 -12.65
C SER A 152 -1.62 10.55 -12.23
N ASN A 153 -2.10 10.11 -11.07
CA ASN A 153 -3.33 10.58 -10.43
C ASN A 153 -3.41 10.02 -8.99
N GLY A 154 -4.36 10.55 -8.19
CA GLY A 154 -4.64 10.10 -6.82
C GLY A 154 -4.04 11.00 -5.75
N THR A 155 -4.08 10.52 -4.52
CA THR A 155 -3.59 11.26 -3.35
C THR A 155 -2.79 10.36 -2.42
N ILE A 156 -1.61 10.78 -2.03
CA ILE A 156 -0.77 10.14 -1.02
C ILE A 156 -0.58 11.10 0.14
N LEU A 157 -0.92 10.67 1.36
CA LEU A 157 -0.76 11.42 2.59
C LEU A 157 0.18 10.66 3.52
N ILE A 158 1.29 11.25 3.89
CA ILE A 158 2.27 10.71 4.85
C ILE A 158 2.33 11.66 6.03
N ARG A 159 2.01 11.20 7.25
CA ARG A 159 2.04 12.08 8.44
C ARG A 159 3.46 12.34 8.93
N GLY A 160 4.33 11.34 8.83
CA GLY A 160 5.75 11.45 9.15
C GLY A 160 6.57 11.99 8.00
N GLY A 161 7.86 11.68 7.99
CA GLY A 161 8.79 12.04 6.93
C GLY A 161 8.85 10.99 5.81
N VAL A 162 9.58 11.34 4.75
CA VAL A 162 9.86 10.46 3.61
C VAL A 162 11.35 10.50 3.25
N GLY A 163 11.83 9.46 2.58
CA GLY A 163 13.19 9.39 2.06
C GLY A 163 13.39 10.21 0.79
N ASN A 164 14.40 9.86 0.03
CA ASN A 164 14.83 10.56 -1.18
C ASN A 164 13.91 10.28 -2.38
N GLU A 165 14.00 11.15 -3.39
CA GLU A 165 13.33 11.03 -4.69
C GLU A 165 11.80 10.97 -4.60
N LEU A 166 11.23 11.70 -3.63
CA LEU A 166 9.78 11.90 -3.53
C LEU A 166 9.23 12.47 -4.84
N GLY A 167 8.25 11.77 -5.43
CA GLY A 167 7.58 12.24 -6.66
C GLY A 167 8.45 12.25 -7.91
N HIS A 168 9.54 11.47 -7.93
CA HIS A 168 10.39 11.36 -9.12
C HIS A 168 9.55 11.02 -10.36
N THR A 169 9.66 11.88 -11.38
CA THR A 169 8.95 11.73 -12.68
C THR A 169 7.41 11.78 -12.54
N MET A 170 6.89 12.37 -11.47
CA MET A 170 5.45 12.52 -11.25
C MET A 170 4.80 13.32 -12.38
N ARG A 171 3.57 12.95 -12.76
CA ARG A 171 2.80 13.55 -13.85
C ARG A 171 1.56 14.29 -13.38
N ARG A 172 0.88 13.81 -12.33
CA ARG A 172 -0.32 14.41 -11.72
C ARG A 172 -0.53 13.80 -10.33
N GLY A 173 -1.47 14.38 -9.60
CA GLY A 173 -1.87 13.93 -8.28
C GLY A 173 -1.36 14.84 -7.18
N LEU A 174 -1.62 14.43 -5.95
CA LEU A 174 -1.25 15.16 -4.74
C LEU A 174 -0.45 14.25 -3.81
N VAL A 175 0.72 14.70 -3.38
CA VAL A 175 1.46 14.09 -2.27
C VAL A 175 1.63 15.12 -1.17
N VAL A 176 1.24 14.75 0.06
CA VAL A 176 1.42 15.60 1.25
C VAL A 176 2.27 14.84 2.26
N VAL A 177 3.32 15.49 2.74
CA VAL A 177 4.25 14.97 3.75
C VAL A 177 4.22 15.89 4.95
N GLY A 178 3.89 15.35 6.13
CA GLY A 178 3.78 16.11 7.38
C GLY A 178 5.13 16.38 8.05
N GLY A 179 6.12 15.53 7.81
CA GLY A 179 7.49 15.65 8.31
C GLY A 179 8.47 16.11 7.22
N ASP A 180 9.73 15.74 7.40
CA ASP A 180 10.82 16.08 6.48
C ASP A 180 10.83 15.16 5.25
N ALA A 181 11.36 15.66 4.15
CA ALA A 181 11.65 14.89 2.95
C ALA A 181 13.17 14.87 2.68
N GLY A 182 13.66 13.76 2.15
CA GLY A 182 15.06 13.63 1.76
C GLY A 182 15.43 14.45 0.52
N ASP A 183 16.47 14.04 -0.15
CA ASP A 183 17.01 14.71 -1.35
C ASP A 183 16.17 14.43 -2.60
N LEU A 184 16.33 15.29 -3.62
CA LEU A 184 15.77 15.13 -4.95
C LEU A 184 14.22 15.10 -4.98
N VAL A 185 13.58 15.93 -4.16
CA VAL A 185 12.11 16.10 -4.17
C VAL A 185 11.65 16.61 -5.52
N GLY A 186 10.70 15.90 -6.16
CA GLY A 186 10.13 16.29 -7.44
C GLY A 186 11.11 16.18 -8.64
N PHE A 187 12.20 15.44 -8.51
CA PHE A 187 13.16 15.29 -9.61
C PHE A 187 12.48 14.78 -10.88
N ASN A 188 12.67 15.50 -12.00
CA ASN A 188 11.98 15.24 -13.28
C ASN A 188 10.44 15.26 -13.20
N MET A 189 9.85 15.85 -12.18
CA MET A 189 8.41 16.05 -12.11
C MET A 189 7.93 16.98 -13.21
N LEU A 190 6.89 16.61 -13.95
CA LEU A 190 6.31 17.47 -14.99
C LEU A 190 5.05 18.19 -14.52
N ALA A 191 4.22 17.58 -13.69
CA ALA A 191 2.99 18.16 -13.17
C ALA A 191 2.51 17.40 -11.91
N GLY A 192 1.60 18.00 -11.16
CA GLY A 192 1.07 17.52 -9.89
C GLY A 192 1.45 18.46 -8.76
N THR A 193 1.17 18.06 -7.53
CA THR A 193 1.46 18.87 -6.34
C THR A 193 2.16 18.00 -5.29
N ILE A 194 3.28 18.47 -4.80
CA ILE A 194 3.97 17.94 -3.63
C ILE A 194 3.98 19.05 -2.56
N LEU A 195 3.45 18.73 -1.38
CA LEU A 195 3.47 19.62 -0.22
C LEU A 195 4.27 18.95 0.89
N VAL A 196 5.37 19.55 1.30
CA VAL A 196 6.18 19.11 2.45
C VAL A 196 6.04 20.17 3.54
N LEU A 197 5.60 19.75 4.74
CA LEU A 197 5.40 20.66 5.87
C LEU A 197 6.65 20.79 6.73
N GLY A 198 7.61 19.87 6.59
CA GLY A 198 8.93 19.90 7.21
C GLY A 198 10.01 20.46 6.28
N ASN A 199 11.23 20.03 6.50
CA ASN A 199 12.39 20.43 5.69
C ASN A 199 12.53 19.49 4.48
N CYS A 200 13.11 20.02 3.41
CA CYS A 200 13.58 19.21 2.27
C CYS A 200 15.09 19.13 2.29
N GLY A 201 15.62 18.01 1.81
CA GLY A 201 17.02 17.84 1.54
C GLY A 201 17.51 18.71 0.37
N ILE A 202 18.65 18.40 -0.20
CA ILE A 202 19.26 19.16 -1.29
C ILE A 202 18.75 18.73 -2.66
N ARG A 203 18.87 19.61 -3.68
CA ARG A 203 18.52 19.34 -5.10
C ARG A 203 17.04 19.04 -5.32
N HIS A 204 16.21 20.04 -5.17
CA HIS A 204 14.78 20.01 -5.54
C HIS A 204 14.49 21.02 -6.63
#